data_a3ae4ee4d62f2cb2a277e964ac742182
#
_entry.id   a3ae4ee4d62f2cb2a277e964ac742182
#
_cell.length_a   1.000
_cell.length_b   1.000
_cell.length_c   1.000
_cell.angle_alpha   90.00
_cell.angle_beta   90.00
_cell.angle_gamma   90.00
#
_symmetry.space_group_name_H-M   'P 1'
#
loop_
_entity.id
_entity.type
_entity.pdbx_description
1 polymer ?
#
loop_
_entity_poly.entity_id
_entity_poly.type
_entity_poly.pdbx_seq_one_letter_code
_entity_poly.pdbx_strand_id
1 'polypeptide(L)'
;MPLEPWFIASLASLGLVSGFLAGLLGIGGGMIMVPFLSALLVARAVEPGLALKMAIATAMSVIVFTSISSLRAHHKRGAVRWGVVRRLAPGIVLGAMAASLGVFALLKGPGLALIFAAFVFFSGTQMLLDRKPAASRQLPGTAGLLGAGGVIGFLSGLVGAGGGFVSVPFLIWCNVAVHNAVATSAALGFPIALANTVGYVLGGQGVPGLPPLSLGYVWLPALLVIACCSVLMAPLGARAAHALPVARLKRVLAVVLYGLGAHMLYKALA
;
A
#
# COMPACT_ATOMS: atom_id res chain seq x y z
N MET A 1 26.86 -1.87 -0.41
CA MET A 1 26.71 -0.98 0.77
C MET A 1 26.58 -1.89 2.00
N PRO A 2 27.47 -1.83 3.01
CA PRO A 2 27.31 -2.59 4.21
C PRO A 2 26.02 -2.16 4.92
N LEU A 3 25.24 -3.14 5.36
CA LEU A 3 24.02 -2.87 6.14
C LEU A 3 24.43 -2.64 7.59
N GLU A 4 24.60 -1.38 7.96
CA GLU A 4 24.92 -1.01 9.33
C GLU A 4 23.82 -1.41 10.29
N PRO A 5 24.12 -1.80 11.55
CA PRO A 5 23.12 -2.28 12.51
C PRO A 5 21.95 -1.30 12.75
N TRP A 6 22.25 0.00 12.80
CA TRP A 6 21.22 1.04 12.95
C TRP A 6 20.23 1.09 11.79
N PHE A 7 20.73 0.81 10.58
CA PHE A 7 19.90 0.81 9.38
C PHE A 7 18.98 -0.41 9.33
N ILE A 8 19.51 -1.59 9.70
CA ILE A 8 18.70 -2.81 9.86
C ILE A 8 17.62 -2.60 10.94
N ALA A 9 17.98 -1.98 12.08
CA ALA A 9 17.04 -1.64 13.14
C ALA A 9 15.94 -0.68 12.66
N SER A 10 16.28 0.30 11.82
CA SER A 10 15.32 1.23 11.21
C SER A 10 14.35 0.52 10.26
N LEU A 11 14.84 -0.40 9.43
CA LEU A 11 14.01 -1.22 8.54
C LEU A 11 13.12 -2.18 9.35
N ALA A 12 13.64 -2.79 10.40
CA ALA A 12 12.90 -3.69 11.27
C ALA A 12 11.77 -2.95 12.01
N SER A 13 12.08 -1.78 12.60
CA SER A 13 11.07 -0.95 13.26
C SER A 13 9.98 -0.48 12.30
N LEU A 14 10.36 -0.09 11.08
CA LEU A 14 9.42 0.24 10.01
C LEU A 14 8.52 -0.96 9.67
N GLY A 15 9.09 -2.16 9.59
CA GLY A 15 8.36 -3.41 9.37
C GLY A 15 7.37 -3.74 10.48
N LEU A 16 7.78 -3.60 11.75
CA LEU A 16 6.93 -3.85 12.91
C LEU A 16 5.73 -2.88 12.93
N VAL A 17 5.99 -1.58 12.80
CA VAL A 17 4.95 -0.53 12.81
C VAL A 17 4.00 -0.68 11.63
N SER A 18 4.54 -0.77 10.41
CA SER A 18 3.72 -0.88 9.20
C SER A 18 2.91 -2.17 9.15
N GLY A 19 3.48 -3.30 9.61
CA GLY A 19 2.78 -4.57 9.71
C GLY A 19 1.63 -4.54 10.71
N PHE A 20 1.85 -3.97 11.89
CA PHE A 20 0.81 -3.77 12.88
C PHE A 20 -0.35 -2.91 12.33
N LEU A 21 -0.03 -1.77 11.71
CA LEU A 21 -1.03 -0.88 11.13
C LEU A 21 -1.73 -1.50 9.91
N ALA A 22 -1.02 -2.28 9.10
CA ALA A 22 -1.60 -3.02 7.99
C ALA A 22 -2.66 -4.02 8.47
N GLY A 23 -2.34 -4.77 9.52
CA GLY A 23 -3.29 -5.72 10.13
C GLY A 23 -4.47 -5.03 10.79
N LEU A 24 -4.23 -3.93 11.49
CA LEU A 24 -5.23 -3.19 12.25
C LEU A 24 -6.25 -2.47 11.37
N LEU A 25 -5.79 -1.85 10.28
CA LEU A 25 -6.61 -0.99 9.42
C LEU A 25 -7.02 -1.66 8.10
N GLY A 26 -6.38 -2.79 7.75
CA GLY A 26 -6.63 -3.48 6.48
C GLY A 26 -6.15 -2.73 5.21
N ILE A 27 -5.28 -1.74 5.37
CA ILE A 27 -4.86 -0.81 4.29
C ILE A 27 -3.47 -1.12 3.70
N GLY A 28 -2.84 -2.21 4.15
CA GLY A 28 -1.58 -2.69 3.58
C GLY A 28 -0.28 -2.01 4.06
N GLY A 29 -0.36 -0.96 4.90
CA GLY A 29 0.82 -0.32 5.53
C GLY A 29 1.75 0.48 4.60
N GLY A 30 1.57 0.42 3.28
CA GLY A 30 2.45 1.03 2.27
C GLY A 30 2.57 2.56 2.41
N MET A 31 1.49 3.24 2.78
CA MET A 31 1.49 4.69 2.93
C MET A 31 2.49 5.22 3.97
N ILE A 32 2.80 4.42 4.98
CA ILE A 32 3.82 4.75 5.98
C ILE A 32 5.17 4.27 5.50
N MET A 33 5.24 3.06 4.94
CA MET A 33 6.51 2.52 4.45
C MET A 33 7.17 3.41 3.39
N VAL A 34 6.40 3.92 2.44
CA VAL A 34 6.94 4.66 1.28
C VAL A 34 7.73 5.90 1.70
N PRO A 35 7.20 6.85 2.51
CA PRO A 35 7.94 8.04 2.89
C PRO A 35 9.21 7.73 3.70
N PHE A 36 9.08 6.81 4.68
CA PHE A 36 10.22 6.44 5.53
C PHE A 36 11.30 5.69 4.75
N LEU A 37 10.91 4.73 3.92
CA LEU A 37 11.88 3.99 3.11
C LEU A 37 12.54 4.90 2.06
N SER A 38 11.78 5.82 1.45
CA SER A 38 12.34 6.83 0.55
C SER A 38 13.37 7.71 1.25
N ALA A 39 13.07 8.19 2.47
CA ALA A 39 14.02 8.97 3.26
C ALA A 39 15.28 8.17 3.62
N LEU A 40 15.15 6.90 3.99
CA LEU A 40 16.28 6.01 4.27
C LEU A 40 17.15 5.75 3.04
N LEU A 41 16.54 5.62 1.86
CA LEU A 41 17.29 5.44 0.60
C LEU A 41 18.02 6.73 0.19
N VAL A 42 17.39 7.89 0.35
CA VAL A 42 18.06 9.19 0.12
C VAL A 42 19.23 9.40 1.08
N ALA A 43 19.09 9.01 2.35
CA ALA A 43 20.18 9.04 3.32
C ALA A 43 21.36 8.11 2.92
N ARG A 44 21.12 7.16 2.03
CA ARG A 44 22.12 6.28 1.40
C ARG A 44 22.59 6.77 0.04
N ALA A 45 22.42 8.05 -0.25
CA ALA A 45 22.84 8.71 -1.49
C ALA A 45 22.15 8.16 -2.77
N VAL A 46 20.95 7.55 -2.64
CA VAL A 46 20.10 7.24 -3.79
C VAL A 46 19.42 8.54 -4.23
N GLU A 47 19.39 8.77 -5.54
CA GLU A 47 18.73 9.95 -6.12
C GLU A 47 17.25 10.01 -5.66
N PRO A 48 16.73 11.19 -5.23
CA PRO A 48 15.41 11.29 -4.61
C PRO A 48 14.24 10.72 -5.43
N GLY A 49 14.23 10.93 -6.75
CA GLY A 49 13.21 10.40 -7.64
C GLY A 49 13.27 8.88 -7.76
N LEU A 50 14.47 8.33 -7.82
CA LEU A 50 14.72 6.89 -7.83
C LEU A 50 14.39 6.26 -6.47
N ALA A 51 14.76 6.92 -5.37
CA ALA A 51 14.48 6.47 -4.01
C ALA A 51 12.97 6.34 -3.75
N LEU A 52 12.16 7.28 -4.26
CA LEU A 52 10.70 7.20 -4.18
C LEU A 52 10.15 6.00 -4.97
N LYS A 53 10.62 5.80 -6.20
CA LYS A 53 10.23 4.64 -7.03
C LYS A 53 10.59 3.32 -6.34
N MET A 54 11.78 3.21 -5.81
CA MET A 54 12.24 2.04 -5.07
C MET A 54 11.43 1.82 -3.79
N ALA A 55 11.11 2.88 -3.05
CA ALA A 55 10.30 2.79 -1.84
C ALA A 55 8.89 2.28 -2.14
N ILE A 56 8.23 2.80 -3.19
CA ILE A 56 6.92 2.34 -3.65
C ILE A 56 6.97 0.86 -4.06
N ALA A 57 7.94 0.48 -4.89
CA ALA A 57 8.09 -0.88 -5.39
C ALA A 57 8.38 -1.88 -4.26
N THR A 58 9.29 -1.53 -3.35
CA THR A 58 9.65 -2.38 -2.21
C THR A 58 8.48 -2.49 -1.22
N ALA A 59 7.77 -1.39 -0.94
CA ALA A 59 6.58 -1.43 -0.08
C ALA A 59 5.49 -2.34 -0.65
N MET A 60 5.22 -2.27 -1.96
CA MET A 60 4.27 -3.18 -2.61
C MET A 60 4.71 -4.63 -2.52
N SER A 61 6.00 -4.90 -2.71
CA SER A 61 6.53 -6.27 -2.57
C SER A 61 6.38 -6.79 -1.13
N VAL A 62 6.55 -5.95 -0.11
CA VAL A 62 6.24 -6.30 1.29
C VAL A 62 4.76 -6.62 1.46
N ILE A 63 3.86 -5.84 0.82
CA ILE A 63 2.41 -6.06 0.92
C ILE A 63 2.00 -7.43 0.34
N VAL A 64 2.73 -7.99 -0.62
CA VAL A 64 2.47 -9.37 -1.09
C VAL A 64 2.45 -10.34 0.09
N PHE A 65 3.46 -10.29 0.95
CA PHE A 65 3.59 -11.18 2.10
C PHE A 65 2.61 -10.83 3.22
N THR A 66 2.47 -9.55 3.54
CA THR A 66 1.56 -9.11 4.61
C THR A 66 0.10 -9.33 4.27
N SER A 67 -0.28 -9.19 2.99
CA SER A 67 -1.65 -9.45 2.54
C SER A 67 -2.03 -10.92 2.67
N ILE A 68 -1.11 -11.86 2.45
CA ILE A 68 -1.35 -13.29 2.69
C ILE A 68 -1.66 -13.54 4.16
N SER A 69 -0.87 -12.95 5.07
CA SER A 69 -1.08 -13.08 6.51
C SER A 69 -2.44 -12.49 6.94
N SER A 70 -2.74 -11.28 6.49
CA SER A 70 -4.01 -10.61 6.77
C SER A 70 -5.21 -11.36 6.16
N LEU A 71 -5.10 -11.80 4.91
CA LEU A 71 -6.13 -12.59 4.22
C LEU A 71 -6.46 -13.88 5.00
N ARG A 72 -5.45 -14.63 5.45
CA ARG A 72 -5.65 -15.85 6.24
C ARG A 72 -6.43 -15.58 7.52
N ALA A 73 -6.12 -14.48 8.22
CA ALA A 73 -6.80 -14.09 9.45
C ALA A 73 -8.29 -13.74 9.20
N HIS A 74 -8.59 -13.01 8.13
CA HIS A 74 -9.96 -12.65 7.76
C HIS A 74 -10.74 -13.83 7.16
N HIS A 75 -10.08 -14.69 6.40
CA HIS A 75 -10.69 -15.89 5.81
C HIS A 75 -11.18 -16.88 6.88
N LYS A 76 -10.35 -17.14 7.90
CA LYS A 76 -10.73 -18.00 9.03
C LYS A 76 -11.99 -17.53 9.77
N ARG A 77 -12.32 -16.25 9.68
CA ARG A 77 -13.53 -15.64 10.27
C ARG A 77 -14.74 -15.62 9.32
N GLY A 78 -14.62 -16.18 8.11
CA GLY A 78 -15.69 -16.19 7.11
C GLY A 78 -16.09 -14.80 6.58
N ALA A 79 -15.29 -13.75 6.84
CA ALA A 79 -15.66 -12.38 6.53
C ALA A 79 -15.37 -11.96 5.07
N VAL A 80 -14.60 -12.75 4.31
CA VAL A 80 -14.19 -12.43 2.93
C VAL A 80 -15.30 -12.80 1.94
N ARG A 81 -15.73 -11.84 1.12
CA ARG A 81 -16.68 -12.06 0.02
C ARG A 81 -15.95 -12.49 -1.25
N TRP A 82 -15.64 -13.78 -1.38
CA TRP A 82 -14.87 -14.33 -2.50
C TRP A 82 -15.50 -14.09 -3.87
N GLY A 83 -16.83 -14.05 -3.98
CA GLY A 83 -17.52 -13.70 -5.22
C GLY A 83 -17.19 -12.30 -5.72
N VAL A 84 -16.99 -11.34 -4.81
CA VAL A 84 -16.56 -9.98 -5.12
C VAL A 84 -15.09 -9.94 -5.49
N VAL A 85 -14.23 -10.65 -4.73
CA VAL A 85 -12.79 -10.75 -5.02
C VAL A 85 -12.55 -11.27 -6.44
N ARG A 86 -13.20 -12.38 -6.82
CA ARG A 86 -13.01 -13.00 -8.14
C ARG A 86 -13.41 -12.08 -9.30
N ARG A 87 -14.40 -11.21 -9.11
CA ARG A 87 -14.88 -10.27 -10.14
C ARG A 87 -14.03 -9.00 -10.22
N LEU A 88 -13.48 -8.53 -9.10
CA LEU A 88 -12.60 -7.36 -9.04
C LEU A 88 -11.16 -7.68 -9.46
N ALA A 89 -10.65 -8.87 -9.11
CA ALA A 89 -9.24 -9.24 -9.29
C ALA A 89 -8.72 -9.12 -10.74
N PRO A 90 -9.43 -9.54 -11.79
CA PRO A 90 -8.94 -9.37 -13.17
C PRO A 90 -8.76 -7.89 -13.54
N GLY A 91 -9.73 -7.04 -13.21
CA GLY A 91 -9.62 -5.59 -13.40
C GLY A 91 -8.44 -5.00 -12.63
N ILE A 92 -8.27 -5.42 -11.37
CA ILE A 92 -7.14 -5.00 -10.53
C ILE A 92 -5.81 -5.33 -11.19
N VAL A 93 -5.64 -6.55 -11.69
CA VAL A 93 -4.39 -6.96 -12.34
C VAL A 93 -4.12 -6.10 -13.57
N LEU A 94 -5.13 -5.89 -14.42
CA LEU A 94 -4.98 -5.04 -15.62
C LEU A 94 -4.63 -3.59 -15.24
N GLY A 95 -5.33 -2.99 -14.28
CA GLY A 95 -5.07 -1.63 -13.84
C GLY A 95 -3.70 -1.49 -13.17
N ALA A 96 -3.30 -2.46 -12.33
CA ALA A 96 -2.00 -2.48 -11.67
C ALA A 96 -0.85 -2.59 -12.69
N MET A 97 -0.98 -3.46 -13.69
CA MET A 97 0.02 -3.58 -14.76
C MET A 97 0.10 -2.32 -15.62
N ALA A 98 -1.04 -1.72 -15.97
CA ALA A 98 -1.07 -0.46 -16.69
C ALA A 98 -0.40 0.69 -15.91
N ALA A 99 -0.60 0.74 -14.59
CA ALA A 99 0.07 1.71 -13.73
C ALA A 99 1.57 1.46 -13.64
N SER A 100 1.98 0.24 -13.27
CA SER A 100 3.37 -0.08 -12.92
C SER A 100 4.30 -0.15 -14.13
N LEU A 101 3.87 -0.69 -15.26
CA LEU A 101 4.65 -0.76 -16.51
C LEU A 101 4.53 0.51 -17.35
N GLY A 102 3.36 1.17 -17.32
CA GLY A 102 3.09 2.35 -18.12
C GLY A 102 3.46 3.64 -17.38
N VAL A 103 2.50 4.19 -16.65
CA VAL A 103 2.60 5.54 -16.08
C VAL A 103 3.74 5.66 -15.06
N PHE A 104 3.92 4.68 -14.18
CA PHE A 104 4.97 4.70 -13.15
C PHE A 104 6.38 4.74 -13.75
N ALA A 105 6.62 3.99 -14.82
CA ALA A 105 7.92 3.98 -15.49
C ALA A 105 8.22 5.34 -16.13
N LEU A 106 7.21 6.00 -16.71
CA LEU A 106 7.34 7.27 -17.43
C LEU A 106 7.36 8.49 -16.49
N LEU A 107 6.73 8.42 -15.32
CA LEU A 107 6.68 9.54 -14.38
C LEU A 107 8.07 9.84 -13.81
N LYS A 108 8.44 11.11 -13.89
CA LYS A 108 9.62 11.64 -13.19
C LYS A 108 9.36 11.76 -11.70
N GLY A 109 10.41 11.77 -10.88
CA GLY A 109 10.34 11.81 -9.42
C GLY A 109 9.38 12.86 -8.84
N PRO A 110 9.44 14.15 -9.26
CA PRO A 110 8.53 15.19 -8.76
C PRO A 110 7.06 14.92 -9.08
N GLY A 111 6.72 14.45 -10.27
CA GLY A 111 5.35 14.11 -10.65
C GLY A 111 4.79 12.96 -9.80
N LEU A 112 5.60 11.93 -9.56
CA LEU A 112 5.22 10.80 -8.72
C LEU A 112 5.05 11.23 -7.26
N ALA A 113 5.91 12.12 -6.75
CA ALA A 113 5.82 12.66 -5.40
C ALA A 113 4.54 13.49 -5.20
N LEU A 114 4.14 14.30 -6.20
CA LEU A 114 2.88 15.05 -6.17
C LEU A 114 1.67 14.12 -6.11
N ILE A 115 1.63 13.08 -6.95
CA ILE A 115 0.54 12.10 -6.95
C ILE A 115 0.48 11.38 -5.60
N PHE A 116 1.64 10.96 -5.08
CA PHE A 116 1.73 10.32 -3.78
C PHE A 116 1.25 11.25 -2.66
N ALA A 117 1.73 12.50 -2.61
CA ALA A 117 1.33 13.48 -1.61
C ALA A 117 -0.18 13.77 -1.66
N ALA A 118 -0.74 14.00 -2.85
CA ALA A 118 -2.17 14.22 -3.04
C ALA A 118 -3.00 13.05 -2.50
N PHE A 119 -2.57 11.82 -2.77
CA PHE A 119 -3.25 10.63 -2.27
C PHE A 119 -3.11 10.46 -0.76
N VAL A 120 -1.95 10.78 -0.18
CA VAL A 120 -1.73 10.75 1.27
C VAL A 120 -2.60 11.77 1.97
N PHE A 121 -2.71 12.99 1.44
CA PHE A 121 -3.62 14.03 1.97
C PHE A 121 -5.08 13.60 1.87
N PHE A 122 -5.50 13.07 0.73
CA PHE A 122 -6.85 12.51 0.55
C PHE A 122 -7.15 11.43 1.59
N SER A 123 -6.23 10.49 1.77
CA SER A 123 -6.39 9.38 2.71
C SER A 123 -6.37 9.84 4.16
N GLY A 124 -5.48 10.78 4.50
CA GLY A 124 -5.44 11.43 5.82
C GLY A 124 -6.75 12.14 6.14
N THR A 125 -7.29 12.90 5.18
CA THR A 125 -8.59 13.58 5.31
C THR A 125 -9.72 12.57 5.52
N GLN A 126 -9.76 11.51 4.73
CA GLN A 126 -10.77 10.45 4.87
C GLN A 126 -10.70 9.78 6.25
N MET A 127 -9.48 9.55 6.78
CA MET A 127 -9.29 8.98 8.12
C MET A 127 -9.67 9.95 9.23
N LEU A 128 -9.37 11.25 9.05
CA LEU A 128 -9.67 12.29 10.04
C LEU A 128 -11.18 12.51 10.17
N LEU A 129 -11.86 12.59 9.03
CA LEU A 129 -13.31 12.80 8.98
C LEU A 129 -14.08 11.55 9.42
N ASP A 130 -13.47 10.37 9.35
CA ASP A 130 -14.09 9.04 9.60
C ASP A 130 -15.50 8.89 8.96
N ARG A 131 -15.74 9.66 7.89
CA ARG A 131 -17.01 9.63 7.16
C ARG A 131 -17.04 8.37 6.30
N LYS A 132 -17.95 7.46 6.66
CA LYS A 132 -18.26 6.30 5.83
C LYS A 132 -19.21 6.74 4.72
N PRO A 133 -18.96 6.39 3.45
CA PRO A 133 -19.93 6.63 2.40
C PRO A 133 -21.30 6.02 2.79
N ALA A 134 -22.36 6.77 2.58
CA ALA A 134 -23.70 6.22 2.75
C ALA A 134 -23.90 5.04 1.79
N ALA A 135 -24.44 3.94 2.27
CA ALA A 135 -24.79 2.78 1.47
C ALA A 135 -25.93 3.15 0.53
N SER A 136 -25.62 3.66 -0.65
CA SER A 136 -26.60 4.19 -1.60
C SER A 136 -26.74 3.36 -2.88
N ARG A 137 -25.84 2.39 -3.10
CA ARG A 137 -25.83 1.55 -4.30
C ARG A 137 -25.71 0.07 -3.95
N GLN A 138 -26.15 -0.78 -4.86
CA GLN A 138 -25.84 -2.20 -4.85
C GLN A 138 -24.52 -2.48 -5.59
N LEU A 139 -23.94 -3.66 -5.34
CA LEU A 139 -22.74 -4.10 -6.06
C LEU A 139 -23.04 -4.11 -7.57
N PRO A 140 -22.22 -3.45 -8.38
CA PRO A 140 -22.36 -3.47 -9.83
C PRO A 140 -22.26 -4.89 -10.38
N GLY A 141 -22.76 -5.08 -11.60
CA GLY A 141 -22.54 -6.30 -12.35
C GLY A 141 -21.05 -6.56 -12.64
N THR A 142 -20.72 -7.69 -13.24
CA THR A 142 -19.32 -8.12 -13.46
C THR A 142 -18.49 -7.09 -14.22
N ALA A 143 -19.03 -6.44 -15.25
CA ALA A 143 -18.32 -5.39 -16.00
C ALA A 143 -18.02 -4.17 -15.13
N GLY A 144 -18.96 -3.72 -14.30
CA GLY A 144 -18.75 -2.60 -13.39
C GLY A 144 -17.72 -2.92 -12.30
N LEU A 145 -17.71 -4.15 -11.78
CA LEU A 145 -16.69 -4.60 -10.82
C LEU A 145 -15.31 -4.71 -11.48
N LEU A 146 -15.23 -5.16 -12.72
CA LEU A 146 -13.99 -5.20 -13.48
C LEU A 146 -13.42 -3.79 -13.69
N GLY A 147 -14.24 -2.83 -14.10
CA GLY A 147 -13.85 -1.43 -14.25
C GLY A 147 -13.39 -0.80 -12.93
N ALA A 148 -14.17 -1.01 -11.84
CA ALA A 148 -13.79 -0.56 -10.50
C ALA A 148 -12.46 -1.19 -10.04
N GLY A 149 -12.27 -2.48 -10.31
CA GLY A 149 -11.00 -3.17 -10.08
C GLY A 149 -9.84 -2.53 -10.82
N GLY A 150 -10.04 -2.15 -12.09
CA GLY A 150 -9.03 -1.44 -12.90
C GLY A 150 -8.60 -0.13 -12.25
N VAL A 151 -9.55 0.69 -11.82
CA VAL A 151 -9.27 1.96 -11.13
C VAL A 151 -8.54 1.71 -9.80
N ILE A 152 -8.99 0.74 -9.00
CA ILE A 152 -8.35 0.39 -7.73
C ILE A 152 -6.91 -0.07 -7.95
N GLY A 153 -6.68 -0.97 -8.91
CA GLY A 153 -5.35 -1.47 -9.23
C GLY A 153 -4.42 -0.38 -9.74
N PHE A 154 -4.92 0.49 -10.62
CA PHE A 154 -4.18 1.59 -11.21
C PHE A 154 -3.73 2.61 -10.15
N LEU A 155 -4.67 3.11 -9.33
CA LEU A 155 -4.34 4.07 -8.26
C LEU A 155 -3.38 3.46 -7.24
N SER A 156 -3.60 2.20 -6.87
CA SER A 156 -2.71 1.49 -5.95
C SER A 156 -1.28 1.36 -6.48
N GLY A 157 -1.13 1.15 -7.79
CA GLY A 157 0.17 1.05 -8.45
C GLY A 157 0.94 2.36 -8.50
N LEU A 158 0.28 3.50 -8.55
CA LEU A 158 0.96 4.81 -8.53
C LEU A 158 1.45 5.19 -7.13
N VAL A 159 0.77 4.71 -6.09
CA VAL A 159 0.96 5.19 -4.71
C VAL A 159 1.67 4.17 -3.81
N GLY A 160 1.76 2.92 -4.23
CA GLY A 160 2.35 1.90 -3.37
C GLY A 160 1.45 1.51 -2.18
N ALA A 161 0.14 1.71 -2.29
CA ALA A 161 -0.82 1.36 -1.26
C ALA A 161 -1.58 0.08 -1.62
N GLY A 162 -1.86 -0.78 -0.63
CA GLY A 162 -2.55 -2.07 -0.83
C GLY A 162 -4.03 -1.99 -1.23
N GLY A 163 -4.47 -0.85 -1.77
CA GLY A 163 -5.81 -0.65 -2.32
C GLY A 163 -6.91 -0.43 -1.30
N GLY A 164 -6.66 -0.65 -0.01
CA GLY A 164 -7.67 -0.57 1.05
C GLY A 164 -8.35 0.79 1.17
N PHE A 165 -7.64 1.87 0.90
CA PHE A 165 -8.18 3.24 0.93
C PHE A 165 -9.22 3.51 -0.15
N VAL A 166 -9.18 2.79 -1.26
CA VAL A 166 -10.14 2.93 -2.36
C VAL A 166 -11.19 1.83 -2.30
N SER A 167 -10.76 0.58 -2.09
CA SER A 167 -11.66 -0.57 -2.14
C SER A 167 -12.61 -0.64 -0.96
N VAL A 168 -12.19 -0.27 0.27
CA VAL A 168 -13.08 -0.28 1.44
C VAL A 168 -14.23 0.73 1.29
N PRO A 169 -13.98 2.03 1.00
CA PRO A 169 -15.06 2.98 0.74
C PRO A 169 -15.97 2.57 -0.43
N PHE A 170 -15.40 2.05 -1.51
CA PHE A 170 -16.18 1.56 -2.65
C PHE A 170 -17.13 0.43 -2.24
N LEU A 171 -16.65 -0.55 -1.49
CA LEU A 171 -17.47 -1.68 -1.04
C LEU A 171 -18.57 -1.23 -0.05
N ILE A 172 -18.26 -0.30 0.86
CA ILE A 172 -19.25 0.27 1.79
C ILE A 172 -20.31 1.04 1.01
N TRP A 173 -19.93 1.85 0.03
CA TRP A 173 -20.85 2.57 -0.85
C TRP A 173 -21.78 1.62 -1.61
N CYS A 174 -21.27 0.44 -1.97
CA CYS A 174 -22.05 -0.66 -2.57
C CYS A 174 -22.77 -1.54 -1.53
N ASN A 175 -23.09 -1.01 -0.35
CA ASN A 175 -23.87 -1.69 0.68
C ASN A 175 -23.26 -3.01 1.22
N VAL A 176 -21.91 -3.10 1.22
CA VAL A 176 -21.20 -4.19 1.87
C VAL A 176 -20.92 -3.79 3.32
N ALA A 177 -21.27 -4.66 4.27
CA ALA A 177 -21.02 -4.41 5.69
C ALA A 177 -19.53 -4.13 5.94
N VAL A 178 -19.22 -3.16 6.82
CA VAL A 178 -17.87 -2.62 7.02
C VAL A 178 -16.83 -3.73 7.28
N HIS A 179 -17.14 -4.70 8.14
CA HIS A 179 -16.21 -5.79 8.44
C HIS A 179 -15.95 -6.70 7.23
N ASN A 180 -16.99 -6.95 6.40
CA ASN A 180 -16.80 -7.69 5.14
C ASN A 180 -16.04 -6.86 4.09
N ALA A 181 -16.28 -5.55 4.05
CA ALA A 181 -15.55 -4.64 3.15
C ALA A 181 -14.05 -4.64 3.47
N VAL A 182 -13.67 -4.52 4.75
CA VAL A 182 -12.28 -4.58 5.20
C VAL A 182 -11.66 -5.95 4.91
N ALA A 183 -12.35 -7.04 5.23
CA ALA A 183 -11.87 -8.39 4.98
C ALA A 183 -11.71 -8.69 3.48
N THR A 184 -12.66 -8.25 2.65
CA THR A 184 -12.61 -8.41 1.19
C THR A 184 -11.49 -7.56 0.60
N SER A 185 -11.30 -6.33 1.09
CA SER A 185 -10.19 -5.46 0.70
C SER A 185 -8.82 -6.06 1.05
N ALA A 186 -8.70 -6.68 2.24
CA ALA A 186 -7.47 -7.39 2.61
C ALA A 186 -7.15 -8.54 1.65
N ALA A 187 -8.18 -9.23 1.15
CA ALA A 187 -8.01 -10.27 0.13
C ALA A 187 -7.61 -9.69 -1.24
N LEU A 188 -8.13 -8.52 -1.61
CA LEU A 188 -7.75 -7.80 -2.83
C LEU A 188 -6.32 -7.27 -2.76
N GLY A 189 -5.78 -7.04 -1.58
CA GLY A 189 -4.40 -6.60 -1.37
C GLY A 189 -3.37 -7.51 -2.03
N PHE A 190 -3.61 -8.82 -2.05
CA PHE A 190 -2.69 -9.79 -2.67
C PHE A 190 -2.57 -9.61 -4.19
N PRO A 191 -3.64 -9.68 -4.99
CA PRO A 191 -3.54 -9.47 -6.44
C PRO A 191 -3.07 -8.05 -6.81
N ILE A 192 -3.42 -7.02 -6.02
CA ILE A 192 -2.90 -5.66 -6.21
C ILE A 192 -1.38 -5.64 -6.07
N ALA A 193 -0.89 -6.16 -4.95
CA ALA A 193 0.53 -6.11 -4.63
C ALA A 193 1.36 -6.97 -5.57
N LEU A 194 0.88 -8.17 -5.89
CA LEU A 194 1.58 -9.08 -6.79
C LEU A 194 1.72 -8.50 -8.20
N ALA A 195 0.62 -8.03 -8.79
CA ALA A 195 0.63 -7.47 -10.14
C ALA A 195 1.54 -6.22 -10.23
N ASN A 196 1.46 -5.32 -9.25
CA ASN A 196 2.33 -4.14 -9.20
C ASN A 196 3.79 -4.51 -8.98
N THR A 197 4.09 -5.48 -8.10
CA THR A 197 5.47 -5.95 -7.88
C THR A 197 6.09 -6.48 -9.16
N VAL A 198 5.35 -7.33 -9.90
CA VAL A 198 5.81 -7.82 -11.21
C VAL A 198 6.09 -6.65 -12.16
N GLY A 199 5.19 -5.69 -12.26
CA GLY A 199 5.37 -4.52 -13.10
C GLY A 199 6.59 -3.66 -12.70
N TYR A 200 6.85 -3.46 -11.41
CA TYR A 200 8.03 -2.71 -10.94
C TYR A 200 9.34 -3.48 -11.14
N VAL A 201 9.32 -4.79 -11.02
CA VAL A 201 10.48 -5.63 -11.35
C VAL A 201 10.83 -5.50 -12.83
N LEU A 202 9.84 -5.64 -13.71
CA LEU A 202 10.03 -5.55 -15.16
C LEU A 202 10.39 -4.12 -15.60
N GLY A 203 9.65 -3.11 -15.11
CA GLY A 203 9.87 -1.70 -15.47
C GLY A 203 11.14 -1.07 -14.89
N GLY A 204 11.75 -1.71 -13.90
CA GLY A 204 13.01 -1.27 -13.30
C GLY A 204 14.26 -1.96 -13.85
N GLN A 205 14.11 -2.87 -14.81
CA GLN A 205 15.25 -3.57 -15.42
C GLN A 205 16.15 -2.59 -16.18
N GLY A 206 17.46 -2.65 -15.93
CA GLY A 206 18.43 -1.82 -16.63
C GLY A 206 18.43 -0.33 -16.25
N VAL A 207 17.67 0.10 -15.26
CA VAL A 207 17.66 1.48 -14.77
C VAL A 207 18.99 1.78 -14.07
N PRO A 208 19.74 2.85 -14.49
CA PRO A 208 21.01 3.21 -13.86
C PRO A 208 20.80 3.76 -12.45
N GLY A 209 21.81 3.60 -11.60
CA GLY A 209 21.81 4.14 -10.23
C GLY A 209 21.08 3.29 -9.19
N LEU A 210 20.58 2.11 -9.56
CA LEU A 210 20.01 1.18 -8.60
C LEU A 210 21.09 0.60 -7.67
N PRO A 211 20.84 0.55 -6.34
CA PRO A 211 21.76 -0.07 -5.39
C PRO A 211 21.95 -1.57 -5.67
N PRO A 212 23.07 -2.14 -5.21
CA PRO A 212 23.30 -3.58 -5.26
C PRO A 212 22.16 -4.37 -4.62
N LEU A 213 21.89 -5.57 -5.13
CA LEU A 213 20.79 -6.43 -4.70
C LEU A 213 19.40 -5.83 -4.96
N SER A 214 19.26 -5.00 -5.98
CA SER A 214 17.95 -4.56 -6.50
C SER A 214 17.46 -5.50 -7.59
N LEU A 215 16.18 -5.85 -7.53
CA LEU A 215 15.45 -6.58 -8.58
C LEU A 215 14.47 -5.60 -9.23
N GLY A 216 14.88 -4.99 -10.36
CA GLY A 216 14.21 -3.79 -10.87
C GLY A 216 14.18 -2.71 -9.81
N TYR A 217 13.03 -2.07 -9.60
CA TYR A 217 12.89 -1.07 -8.52
C TYR A 217 12.79 -1.66 -7.11
N VAL A 218 12.70 -2.97 -6.95
CA VAL A 218 12.56 -3.62 -5.64
C VAL A 218 13.93 -3.83 -5.00
N TRP A 219 14.16 -3.26 -3.84
CA TRP A 219 15.40 -3.45 -3.09
C TRP A 219 15.28 -4.62 -2.10
N LEU A 220 15.91 -5.74 -2.45
CA LEU A 220 15.77 -7.01 -1.73
C LEU A 220 16.16 -6.95 -0.24
N PRO A 221 17.22 -6.26 0.19
CA PRO A 221 17.55 -6.18 1.62
C PRO A 221 16.44 -5.56 2.46
N ALA A 222 15.85 -4.45 2.00
CA ALA A 222 14.73 -3.83 2.69
C ALA A 222 13.47 -4.71 2.63
N LEU A 223 13.18 -5.32 1.49
CA LEU A 223 12.06 -6.25 1.34
C LEU A 223 12.13 -7.36 2.40
N LEU A 224 13.27 -8.04 2.53
CA LEU A 224 13.41 -9.18 3.45
C LEU A 224 13.21 -8.75 4.92
N VAL A 225 13.91 -7.71 5.36
CA VAL A 225 13.83 -7.25 6.76
C VAL A 225 12.42 -6.77 7.09
N ILE A 226 11.86 -5.90 6.24
CA ILE A 226 10.52 -5.32 6.47
C ILE A 226 9.44 -6.40 6.38
N ALA A 227 9.51 -7.31 5.40
CA ALA A 227 8.50 -8.35 5.23
C ALA A 227 8.49 -9.33 6.41
N CYS A 228 9.65 -9.79 6.89
CA CYS A 228 9.74 -10.66 8.07
C CYS A 228 9.07 -10.02 9.29
N CYS A 229 9.44 -8.78 9.62
CA CYS A 229 8.87 -8.05 10.75
C CYS A 229 7.36 -7.77 10.57
N SER A 230 6.97 -7.37 9.37
CA SER A 230 5.59 -6.99 9.05
C SER A 230 4.64 -8.19 9.08
N VAL A 231 5.05 -9.34 8.55
CA VAL A 231 4.25 -10.60 8.59
C VAL A 231 4.00 -11.05 10.02
N LEU A 232 4.98 -10.90 10.91
CA LEU A 232 4.84 -11.24 12.33
C LEU A 232 3.86 -10.32 13.05
N MET A 233 3.86 -9.03 12.72
CA MET A 233 3.04 -8.02 13.40
C MET A 233 1.62 -7.88 12.84
N ALA A 234 1.39 -8.22 11.58
CA ALA A 234 0.08 -8.09 10.95
C ALA A 234 -1.05 -8.86 11.67
N PRO A 235 -0.87 -10.11 12.14
CA PRO A 235 -1.89 -10.80 12.92
C PRO A 235 -2.19 -10.14 14.27
N LEU A 236 -1.19 -9.54 14.91
CA LEU A 236 -1.34 -8.80 16.18
C LEU A 236 -2.15 -7.51 15.94
N GLY A 237 -1.86 -6.78 14.86
CA GLY A 237 -2.67 -5.64 14.44
C GLY A 237 -4.12 -6.01 14.16
N ALA A 238 -4.36 -7.11 13.46
CA ALA A 238 -5.70 -7.61 13.18
C ALA A 238 -6.48 -7.99 14.46
N ARG A 239 -5.80 -8.55 15.47
CA ARG A 239 -6.41 -8.81 16.79
C ARG A 239 -6.71 -7.51 17.53
N ALA A 240 -5.79 -6.56 17.52
CA ALA A 240 -5.95 -5.26 18.17
C ALA A 240 -7.10 -4.42 17.58
N ALA A 241 -7.44 -4.62 16.31
CA ALA A 241 -8.58 -3.96 15.67
C ALA A 241 -9.94 -4.24 16.34
N HIS A 242 -10.03 -5.33 17.09
CA HIS A 242 -11.25 -5.68 17.85
C HIS A 242 -11.25 -5.17 19.29
N ALA A 243 -10.06 -4.80 19.83
CA ALA A 243 -9.90 -4.38 21.22
C ALA A 243 -9.70 -2.87 21.39
N LEU A 244 -9.22 -2.18 20.36
CA LEU A 244 -8.86 -0.77 20.43
C LEU A 244 -9.90 0.15 19.78
N PRO A 245 -10.07 1.39 20.26
CA PRO A 245 -10.89 2.39 19.60
C PRO A 245 -10.21 2.86 18.30
N VAL A 246 -10.47 2.14 17.21
CA VAL A 246 -9.85 2.33 15.88
C VAL A 246 -9.97 3.79 15.39
N ALA A 247 -11.04 4.51 15.79
CA ALA A 247 -11.23 5.91 15.42
C ALA A 247 -10.13 6.84 15.95
N ARG A 248 -9.65 6.63 17.19
CA ARG A 248 -8.55 7.44 17.75
C ARG A 248 -7.25 7.17 17.01
N LEU A 249 -6.97 5.92 16.71
CA LEU A 249 -5.76 5.52 16.01
C LEU A 249 -5.74 6.02 14.56
N LYS A 250 -6.88 6.01 13.88
CA LYS A 250 -7.04 6.63 12.56
C LYS A 250 -6.69 8.13 12.58
N ARG A 251 -7.12 8.87 13.62
CA ARG A 251 -6.79 10.29 13.75
C ARG A 251 -5.30 10.53 13.94
N VAL A 252 -4.67 9.75 14.83
CA VAL A 252 -3.21 9.84 15.03
C VAL A 252 -2.47 9.55 13.73
N LEU A 253 -2.88 8.48 13.02
CA LEU A 253 -2.28 8.13 11.75
C LEU A 253 -2.52 9.21 10.69
N ALA A 254 -3.70 9.83 10.66
CA ALA A 254 -3.99 10.94 9.74
C ALA A 254 -3.03 12.11 9.97
N VAL A 255 -2.75 12.50 11.21
CA VAL A 255 -1.78 13.56 11.54
C VAL A 255 -0.38 13.19 11.04
N VAL A 256 0.05 11.94 11.27
CA VAL A 256 1.34 11.45 10.76
C VAL A 256 1.38 11.50 9.24
N LEU A 257 0.31 11.07 8.56
CA LEU A 257 0.21 11.12 7.09
C LEU A 257 0.27 12.55 6.57
N TYR A 258 -0.41 13.51 7.22
CA TYR A 258 -0.31 14.93 6.86
C TYR A 258 1.12 15.44 6.97
N GLY A 259 1.83 15.15 8.07
CA GLY A 259 3.23 15.53 8.25
C GLY A 259 4.14 14.93 7.16
N LEU A 260 3.97 13.63 6.87
CA LEU A 260 4.74 12.94 5.84
C LEU A 260 4.42 13.46 4.43
N GLY A 261 3.14 13.69 4.12
CA GLY A 261 2.72 14.25 2.85
C GLY A 261 3.27 15.67 2.63
N ALA A 262 3.22 16.53 3.66
CA ALA A 262 3.78 17.87 3.60
C ALA A 262 5.31 17.83 3.42
N HIS A 263 6.02 16.96 4.13
CA HIS A 263 7.47 16.79 3.97
C HIS A 263 7.84 16.32 2.55
N MET A 264 7.10 15.37 1.99
CA MET A 264 7.34 14.89 0.63
C MET A 264 7.03 15.97 -0.41
N LEU A 265 5.95 16.73 -0.20
CA LEU A 265 5.59 17.84 -1.09
C LEU A 265 6.66 18.94 -1.07
N TYR A 266 7.13 19.32 0.12
CA TYR A 266 8.23 20.28 0.27
C TYR A 266 9.47 19.84 -0.51
N LYS A 267 9.91 18.58 -0.34
CA LYS A 267 11.06 18.02 -1.08
C LYS A 267 10.85 17.90 -2.59
N ALA A 268 9.61 17.79 -3.05
CA ALA A 268 9.31 17.70 -4.48
C ALA A 268 9.32 19.06 -5.18
N LEU A 269 9.10 20.15 -4.40
CA LEU A 269 9.02 21.53 -4.89
C LEU A 269 10.30 22.33 -4.64
N ALA A 270 11.14 21.91 -3.67
CA ALA A 270 12.47 22.46 -3.40
C ALA A 270 13.51 21.91 -4.35
#